data_0dca910a6db00dbc14a5e2029b909c6d
#
_entry.id   0dca910a6db00dbc14a5e2029b909c6d
#
_cell.length_a   1.000
_cell.length_b   1.000
_cell.length_c   1.000
_cell.angle_alpha   90.00
_cell.angle_beta   90.00
_cell.angle_gamma   90.00
#
_symmetry.space_group_name_H-M   'P 1'
#
loop_
_entity.id
_entity.type
_entity.pdbx_description
1 polymer ?
#
loop_
_entity_poly.entity_id
_entity_poly.type
_entity_poly.pdbx_seq_one_letter_code
_entity_poly.pdbx_strand_id
1 'polypeptide(L)'
;MLIGTSVVEKVFLDYEEPTRPLYLSLVLSAGPIEETIFFGIPFYVFANNLVVLAGGIIWAMLHILNTNTFEMSALAYANWLFVIPSLFFSLRTWISGKGWFAVLTHSIWNGIFFALSCISGQTFCIISWSPADSPGIINSIFVSGGLLCLTYLLYRRKQNKEK
;
A
#
# COMPACT_ATOMS: atom_id res chain seq x y z
N MET A 1 -6.83 5.17 8.21
CA MET A 1 -6.82 5.82 6.89
C MET A 1 -5.48 5.51 6.25
N LEU A 2 -5.49 4.97 5.05
CA LEU A 2 -4.27 4.49 4.40
C LEU A 2 -3.50 5.68 3.84
N ILE A 3 -2.20 5.78 4.11
CA ILE A 3 -1.34 6.86 3.58
C ILE A 3 -1.37 6.84 2.05
N GLY A 4 -1.40 5.66 1.46
CA GLY A 4 -1.51 5.52 0.01
C GLY A 4 -2.69 6.29 -0.56
N THR A 5 -3.82 6.31 0.13
CA THR A 5 -4.98 7.08 -0.33
C THR A 5 -4.74 8.58 -0.22
N SER A 6 -4.23 9.10 0.88
CA SER A 6 -4.07 10.56 1.04
C SER A 6 -2.94 11.14 0.18
N VAL A 7 -1.85 10.40 -0.04
CA VAL A 7 -0.78 10.84 -0.95
C VAL A 7 -1.22 10.70 -2.40
N VAL A 8 -1.87 9.60 -2.76
CA VAL A 8 -2.40 9.40 -4.11
C VAL A 8 -3.55 10.36 -4.40
N GLU A 9 -4.45 10.63 -3.44
CA GLU A 9 -5.50 11.63 -3.58
C GLU A 9 -4.93 13.03 -3.84
N LYS A 10 -3.92 13.47 -3.06
CA LYS A 10 -3.31 14.79 -3.23
C LYS A 10 -2.44 14.91 -4.47
N VAL A 11 -1.76 13.85 -4.88
CA VAL A 11 -0.79 13.90 -5.99
C VAL A 11 -1.43 13.57 -7.34
N PHE A 12 -2.44 12.69 -7.35
CA PHE A 12 -3.02 12.17 -8.60
C PHE A 12 -4.50 12.47 -8.81
N LEU A 13 -5.22 12.87 -7.76
CA LEU A 13 -6.66 13.05 -7.81
C LEU A 13 -7.05 14.31 -7.04
N ASP A 14 -7.51 15.30 -7.75
CA ASP A 14 -8.14 16.50 -7.20
C ASP A 14 -9.62 16.20 -6.85
N TYR A 15 -9.83 15.14 -6.05
CA TYR A 15 -11.16 14.66 -5.69
C TYR A 15 -11.48 14.92 -4.22
N GLU A 16 -12.60 15.62 -3.99
CA GLU A 16 -13.10 15.85 -2.64
C GLU A 16 -13.68 14.59 -1.97
N GLU A 17 -14.34 13.72 -2.75
CA GLU A 17 -14.93 12.46 -2.25
C GLU A 17 -14.79 11.34 -3.28
N PRO A 18 -13.86 10.39 -3.11
CA PRO A 18 -13.68 9.29 -4.04
C PRO A 18 -14.87 8.32 -3.98
N THR A 19 -15.32 7.87 -5.14
CA THR A 19 -16.36 6.83 -5.20
C THR A 19 -15.85 5.48 -4.72
N ARG A 20 -16.77 4.57 -4.41
CA ARG A 20 -16.44 3.23 -3.91
C ARG A 20 -15.48 2.44 -4.81
N PRO A 21 -15.67 2.36 -6.16
CA PRO A 21 -14.73 1.64 -7.02
C PRO A 21 -13.35 2.28 -7.06
N LEU A 22 -13.27 3.62 -7.09
CA LEU A 22 -12.01 4.34 -7.05
C LEU A 22 -11.30 4.09 -5.72
N TYR A 23 -12.01 4.24 -4.61
CA TYR A 23 -11.44 4.01 -3.29
C TYR A 23 -10.92 2.57 -3.13
N LEU A 24 -11.68 1.57 -3.60
CA LEU A 24 -11.25 0.17 -3.59
C LEU A 24 -9.98 -0.03 -4.45
N SER A 25 -9.90 0.61 -5.62
CA SER A 25 -8.72 0.51 -6.47
C SER A 25 -7.47 1.09 -5.79
N LEU A 26 -7.61 2.21 -5.10
CA LEU A 26 -6.52 2.84 -4.32
C LEU A 26 -6.06 1.96 -3.17
N VAL A 27 -7.02 1.42 -2.43
CA VAL A 27 -6.77 0.52 -1.29
C VAL A 27 -6.02 -0.74 -1.71
N LEU A 28 -6.43 -1.38 -2.82
CA LEU A 28 -5.74 -2.56 -3.34
C LEU A 28 -4.37 -2.22 -3.94
N SER A 29 -4.22 -1.04 -4.52
CA SER A 29 -2.96 -0.57 -5.10
C SER A 29 -1.92 -0.19 -4.05
N ALA A 30 -2.33 0.13 -2.81
CA ALA A 30 -1.42 0.49 -1.74
C ALA A 30 -0.40 -0.62 -1.45
N GLY A 31 -0.82 -1.89 -1.45
CA GLY A 31 0.10 -3.02 -1.28
C GLY A 31 1.24 -3.02 -2.29
N PRO A 32 1.00 -3.11 -3.61
CA PRO A 32 2.04 -3.01 -4.63
C PRO A 32 2.88 -1.74 -4.53
N ILE A 33 2.26 -0.59 -4.31
CA ILE A 33 2.96 0.71 -4.29
C ILE A 33 3.88 0.79 -3.06
N GLU A 34 3.34 0.61 -1.88
CA GLU A 34 4.07 0.80 -0.63
C GLU A 34 5.14 -0.27 -0.43
N GLU A 35 4.81 -1.53 -0.66
CA GLU A 35 5.78 -2.62 -0.55
C GLU A 35 6.94 -2.46 -1.55
N THR A 36 6.66 -2.03 -2.76
CA THR A 36 7.71 -1.82 -3.77
C THR A 36 8.61 -0.64 -3.40
N ILE A 37 8.03 0.50 -3.03
CA ILE A 37 8.79 1.72 -2.75
C ILE A 37 9.61 1.59 -1.47
N PHE A 38 9.00 1.13 -0.38
CA PHE A 38 9.65 1.14 0.93
C PHE A 38 10.52 -0.08 1.22
N PHE A 39 10.25 -1.20 0.56
CA PHE A 39 10.99 -2.44 0.80
C PHE A 39 11.64 -3.02 -0.46
N GLY A 40 10.91 -3.13 -1.56
CA GLY A 40 11.37 -3.80 -2.79
C GLY A 40 12.50 -3.08 -3.49
N ILE A 41 12.37 -1.79 -3.76
CA ILE A 41 13.43 -0.97 -4.34
C ILE A 41 14.66 -0.94 -3.41
N PRO A 42 14.55 -0.63 -2.12
CA PRO A 42 15.66 -0.74 -1.18
C PRO A 42 16.36 -2.11 -1.22
N PHE A 43 15.59 -3.20 -1.22
CA PHE A 43 16.15 -4.56 -1.24
C PHE A 43 16.91 -4.89 -2.53
N TYR A 44 16.36 -4.56 -3.69
CA TYR A 44 16.97 -4.95 -4.98
C TYR A 44 18.06 -3.99 -5.47
N VAL A 45 17.93 -2.70 -5.16
CA VAL A 45 18.87 -1.68 -5.66
C VAL A 45 20.08 -1.57 -4.75
N PHE A 46 19.88 -1.51 -3.44
CA PHE A 46 20.97 -1.28 -2.50
C PHE A 46 21.56 -2.57 -1.94
N ALA A 47 20.84 -3.69 -2.01
CA ALA A 47 21.27 -4.99 -1.48
C ALA A 47 21.76 -4.93 -0.02
N ASN A 48 21.18 -4.03 0.78
CA ASN A 48 21.56 -3.75 2.15
C ASN A 48 20.33 -3.81 3.06
N ASN A 49 20.34 -4.72 4.02
CA ASN A 49 19.23 -4.92 4.95
C ASN A 49 18.96 -3.70 5.83
N LEU A 50 19.96 -2.87 6.14
CA LEU A 50 19.76 -1.63 6.90
C LEU A 50 18.97 -0.59 6.09
N VAL A 51 19.16 -0.54 4.77
CA VAL A 51 18.39 0.35 3.89
C VAL A 51 16.94 -0.12 3.80
N VAL A 52 16.71 -1.43 3.73
CA VAL A 52 15.35 -2.01 3.78
C VAL A 52 14.69 -1.71 5.11
N LEU A 53 15.43 -1.86 6.23
CA LEU A 53 14.92 -1.51 7.56
C LEU A 53 14.56 -0.02 7.67
N ALA A 54 15.42 0.87 7.16
CA ALA A 54 15.15 2.31 7.15
C ALA A 54 13.90 2.64 6.33
N GLY A 55 13.74 2.04 5.15
CA GLY A 55 12.53 2.16 4.34
C GLY A 55 11.27 1.72 5.08
N GLY A 56 11.35 0.58 5.75
CA GLY A 56 10.24 0.06 6.55
C GLY A 56 9.90 0.94 7.76
N ILE A 57 10.90 1.53 8.43
CA ILE A 57 10.68 2.48 9.53
C ILE A 57 9.98 3.74 9.00
N ILE A 58 10.41 4.28 7.85
CA ILE A 58 9.76 5.43 7.22
C ILE A 58 8.30 5.08 6.89
N TRP A 59 8.05 3.92 6.30
CA TRP A 59 6.70 3.44 6.03
C TRP A 59 5.83 3.39 7.29
N ALA A 60 6.33 2.79 8.36
CA ALA A 60 5.62 2.68 9.63
C ALA A 60 5.34 4.06 10.25
N MET A 61 6.34 4.96 10.25
CA MET A 61 6.18 6.32 10.76
C MET A 61 5.13 7.12 9.98
N LEU A 62 5.13 6.99 8.65
CA LEU A 62 4.12 7.62 7.81
C LEU A 62 2.70 7.12 8.17
N HIS A 63 2.53 5.83 8.46
CA HIS A 63 1.24 5.28 8.91
C HIS A 63 0.83 5.80 10.29
N ILE A 64 1.77 5.93 11.21
CA ILE A 64 1.52 6.45 12.56
C ILE A 64 1.19 7.95 12.53
N LEU A 65 1.94 8.74 11.76
CA LEU A 65 1.77 10.20 11.71
C LEU A 65 0.55 10.65 10.90
N ASN A 66 0.11 9.84 9.93
CA ASN A 66 -1.04 10.18 9.09
C ASN A 66 -2.39 9.78 9.72
N THR A 67 -2.39 9.14 10.85
CA THR A 67 -3.63 8.92 11.58
C THR A 67 -4.08 10.27 12.14
N ASN A 68 -5.26 10.75 11.71
CA ASN A 68 -5.98 11.78 12.44
C ASN A 68 -6.39 11.17 13.80
N THR A 69 -5.40 11.13 14.70
CA THR A 69 -5.42 10.33 15.92
C THR A 69 -6.46 10.78 16.94
N PHE A 70 -7.07 11.93 16.74
CA PHE A 70 -7.99 12.52 17.71
C PHE A 70 -9.45 12.08 17.55
N GLU A 71 -9.81 11.45 16.41
CA GLU A 71 -11.17 10.92 16.18
C GLU A 71 -11.13 9.44 15.72
N MET A 72 -10.34 8.63 16.41
CA MET A 72 -10.13 7.25 15.97
C MET A 72 -11.33 6.35 16.30
N SER A 73 -11.96 5.83 15.25
CA SER A 73 -12.84 4.67 15.37
C SER A 73 -12.07 3.42 15.82
N ALA A 74 -12.77 2.43 16.39
CA ALA A 74 -12.14 1.15 16.76
C ALA A 74 -11.37 0.49 15.61
N LEU A 75 -11.83 0.67 14.36
CA LEU A 75 -11.17 0.18 13.16
C LEU A 75 -9.84 0.89 12.87
N ALA A 76 -9.77 2.20 13.11
CA ALA A 76 -8.51 2.95 12.97
C ALA A 76 -7.47 2.51 14.01
N TYR A 77 -7.89 2.25 15.25
CA TYR A 77 -7.04 1.65 16.27
C TYR A 77 -6.54 0.27 15.87
N ALA A 78 -7.42 -0.59 15.36
CA ALA A 78 -7.03 -1.92 14.90
C ALA A 78 -5.98 -1.82 13.78
N ASN A 79 -6.17 -0.94 12.79
CA ASN A 79 -5.19 -0.73 11.74
C ASN A 79 -3.82 -0.27 12.31
N TRP A 80 -3.84 0.67 13.23
CA TRP A 80 -2.61 1.15 13.87
C TRP A 80 -1.86 0.05 14.64
N LEU A 81 -2.57 -0.81 15.38
CA LEU A 81 -1.98 -1.95 16.08
C LEU A 81 -1.31 -2.96 15.13
N PHE A 82 -1.76 -3.03 13.88
CA PHE A 82 -1.17 -3.92 12.88
C PHE A 82 0.03 -3.32 12.13
N VAL A 83 0.33 -2.02 12.25
CA VAL A 83 1.47 -1.39 11.57
C VAL A 83 2.80 -2.04 11.98
N ILE A 84 3.03 -2.25 13.28
CA ILE A 84 4.29 -2.85 13.77
C ILE A 84 4.44 -4.31 13.33
N PRO A 85 3.46 -5.20 13.56
CA PRO A 85 3.52 -6.57 13.02
C PRO A 85 3.70 -6.61 11.50
N SER A 86 3.03 -5.74 10.76
CA SER A 86 3.15 -5.65 9.30
C SER A 86 4.54 -5.22 8.86
N LEU A 87 5.15 -4.26 9.55
CA LEU A 87 6.54 -3.86 9.33
C LEU A 87 7.50 -5.07 9.45
N PHE A 88 7.41 -5.82 10.53
CA PHE A 88 8.26 -7.01 10.74
C PHE A 88 7.99 -8.09 9.71
N PHE A 89 6.73 -8.30 9.35
CA PHE A 89 6.35 -9.26 8.33
C PHE A 89 6.92 -8.88 6.96
N SER A 90 6.77 -7.63 6.52
CA SER A 90 7.31 -7.13 5.26
C SER A 90 8.85 -7.21 5.25
N LEU A 91 9.52 -6.73 6.29
CA LEU A 91 10.98 -6.86 6.43
C LEU A 91 11.44 -8.31 6.27
N ARG A 92 10.83 -9.23 6.99
CA ARG A 92 11.20 -10.66 6.94
C ARG A 92 10.98 -11.26 5.55
N THR A 93 9.85 -10.97 4.93
CA THR A 93 9.52 -11.52 3.60
C THR A 93 10.43 -10.96 2.51
N TRP A 94 10.72 -9.65 2.52
CA TRP A 94 11.62 -9.04 1.56
C TRP A 94 13.06 -9.53 1.72
N ILE A 95 13.59 -9.53 2.94
CA ILE A 95 14.96 -10.02 3.22
C ILE A 95 15.12 -11.50 2.86
N SER A 96 14.08 -12.30 3.03
CA SER A 96 14.07 -13.72 2.62
C SER A 96 13.87 -13.94 1.11
N GLY A 97 13.74 -12.88 0.30
CA GLY A 97 13.51 -12.96 -1.15
C GLY A 97 12.07 -13.31 -1.54
N LYS A 98 11.13 -13.28 -0.59
CA LYS A 98 9.70 -13.61 -0.80
C LYS A 98 8.81 -12.36 -0.77
N GLY A 99 9.31 -11.20 -1.19
CA GLY A 99 8.60 -9.92 -1.11
C GLY A 99 7.24 -9.90 -1.78
N TRP A 100 7.02 -10.72 -2.82
CA TRP A 100 5.70 -10.88 -3.45
C TRP A 100 4.61 -11.33 -2.48
N PHE A 101 4.99 -12.10 -1.46
CA PHE A 101 4.06 -12.51 -0.44
C PHE A 101 3.66 -11.33 0.46
N ALA A 102 4.57 -10.41 0.75
CA ALA A 102 4.24 -9.16 1.45
C ALA A 102 3.27 -8.30 0.64
N VAL A 103 3.55 -8.10 -0.66
CA VAL A 103 2.65 -7.36 -1.56
C VAL A 103 1.22 -7.93 -1.54
N LEU A 104 1.10 -9.24 -1.70
CA LEU A 104 -0.21 -9.91 -1.73
C LEU A 104 -0.95 -9.78 -0.40
N THR A 105 -0.29 -10.08 0.71
CA THR A 105 -0.91 -10.01 2.04
C THR A 105 -1.29 -8.60 2.42
N HIS A 106 -0.49 -7.60 2.06
CA HIS A 106 -0.81 -6.19 2.27
C HIS A 106 -2.06 -5.78 1.50
N SER A 107 -2.16 -6.11 0.21
CA SER A 107 -3.36 -5.83 -0.58
C SER A 107 -4.60 -6.53 -0.04
N ILE A 108 -4.49 -7.80 0.35
CA ILE A 108 -5.61 -8.56 0.96
C ILE A 108 -6.03 -7.91 2.28
N TRP A 109 -5.08 -7.56 3.15
CA TRP A 109 -5.36 -6.89 4.42
C TRP A 109 -6.13 -5.58 4.21
N ASN A 110 -5.65 -4.75 3.29
CA ASN A 110 -6.33 -3.50 2.94
C ASN A 110 -7.74 -3.73 2.40
N GLY A 111 -7.93 -4.76 1.56
CA GLY A 111 -9.25 -5.15 1.07
C GLY A 111 -10.20 -5.60 2.18
N ILE A 112 -9.71 -6.38 3.15
CA ILE A 112 -10.48 -6.79 4.33
C ILE A 112 -10.85 -5.57 5.18
N PHE A 113 -9.88 -4.69 5.44
CA PHE A 113 -10.12 -3.47 6.21
C PHE A 113 -11.15 -2.56 5.53
N PHE A 114 -11.07 -2.41 4.20
CA PHE A 114 -12.07 -1.71 3.41
C PHE A 114 -13.46 -2.34 3.56
N ALA A 115 -13.57 -3.67 3.44
CA ALA A 115 -14.84 -4.37 3.56
C ALA A 115 -15.45 -4.19 4.96
N LEU A 116 -14.63 -4.30 6.03
CA LEU A 116 -15.08 -4.07 7.40
C LEU A 116 -15.54 -2.63 7.64
N SER A 117 -14.83 -1.66 7.05
CA SER A 117 -15.23 -0.25 7.12
C SER A 117 -16.56 -0.02 6.42
N CYS A 118 -16.82 -0.69 5.30
CA CYS A 118 -18.12 -0.64 4.63
C CYS A 118 -19.25 -1.24 5.46
N ILE A 119 -19.01 -2.34 6.14
CA ILE A 119 -19.99 -2.95 7.03
C ILE A 119 -20.32 -2.02 8.22
N SER A 120 -19.32 -1.26 8.69
CA SER A 120 -19.51 -0.28 9.78
C SER A 120 -20.19 1.02 9.34
N GLY A 121 -20.62 1.14 8.09
CA GLY A 121 -21.43 2.26 7.60
C GLY A 121 -20.65 3.51 7.23
N GLN A 122 -19.37 3.38 6.84
CA GLN A 122 -18.59 4.52 6.36
C GLN A 122 -19.15 5.09 5.05
N THR A 123 -19.14 6.40 4.90
CA THR A 123 -19.80 7.13 3.80
C THR A 123 -19.25 6.75 2.43
N PHE A 124 -17.94 6.51 2.30
CA PHE A 124 -17.31 6.12 1.02
C PHE A 124 -17.78 4.76 0.47
N CYS A 125 -18.54 3.99 1.27
CA CYS A 125 -19.08 2.70 0.86
C CYS A 125 -20.45 2.79 0.15
N ILE A 126 -21.09 3.94 0.21
CA ILE A 126 -22.48 4.16 -0.27
C ILE A 126 -22.47 4.63 -1.72
N ILE A 127 -21.36 5.12 -2.23
CA ILE A 127 -21.29 5.84 -3.50
C ILE A 127 -21.22 4.85 -4.68
N SER A 128 -22.07 5.07 -5.67
CA SER A 128 -22.08 4.35 -6.93
C SER A 128 -20.95 4.79 -7.86
N TRP A 129 -20.53 3.87 -8.74
CA TRP A 129 -19.54 4.19 -9.76
C TRP A 129 -19.95 5.39 -10.63
N SER A 130 -18.98 6.25 -10.91
CA SER A 130 -19.12 7.37 -11.85
C SER A 130 -18.08 7.23 -12.99
N PRO A 131 -18.43 7.56 -14.24
CA PRO A 131 -17.45 7.62 -15.33
C PRO A 131 -16.25 8.53 -15.04
N ALA A 132 -16.42 9.56 -14.20
CA ALA A 132 -15.34 10.46 -13.77
C ALA A 132 -14.25 9.75 -12.95
N ASP A 133 -14.53 8.58 -12.36
CA ASP A 133 -13.55 7.80 -11.61
C ASP A 133 -12.59 7.00 -12.50
N SER A 134 -12.97 6.78 -13.76
CA SER A 134 -12.21 5.94 -14.68
C SER A 134 -10.73 6.33 -14.80
N PRO A 135 -10.36 7.62 -14.94
CA PRO A 135 -8.95 8.03 -14.97
C PRO A 135 -8.19 7.64 -13.71
N GLY A 136 -8.77 7.83 -12.53
CA GLY A 136 -8.15 7.48 -11.25
C GLY A 136 -7.96 5.96 -11.08
N ILE A 137 -8.95 5.17 -11.45
CA ILE A 137 -8.86 3.70 -11.44
C ILE A 137 -7.78 3.23 -12.42
N ILE A 138 -7.77 3.77 -13.64
CA ILE A 138 -6.77 3.44 -14.65
C ILE A 138 -5.38 3.80 -14.15
N ASN A 139 -5.18 4.99 -13.60
CA ASN A 139 -3.90 5.41 -13.05
C ASN A 139 -3.42 4.49 -11.92
N SER A 140 -4.29 4.11 -10.99
CA SER A 140 -3.92 3.20 -9.90
C SER A 140 -3.48 1.83 -10.42
N ILE A 141 -4.14 1.30 -11.45
CA ILE A 141 -3.76 0.05 -12.12
C ILE A 141 -2.41 0.18 -12.82
N PHE A 142 -2.19 1.27 -13.58
CA PHE A 142 -0.93 1.49 -14.30
C PHE A 142 0.24 1.68 -13.36
N VAL A 143 0.08 2.48 -12.31
CA VAL A 143 1.15 2.70 -11.32
C VAL A 143 1.49 1.40 -10.61
N SER A 144 0.49 0.67 -10.12
CA SER A 144 0.69 -0.62 -9.45
C SER A 144 1.33 -1.65 -10.39
N GLY A 145 0.81 -1.78 -11.60
CA GLY A 145 1.34 -2.70 -12.60
C GLY A 145 2.77 -2.34 -13.02
N GLY A 146 3.07 -1.06 -13.20
CA GLY A 146 4.40 -0.56 -13.50
C GLY A 146 5.41 -0.87 -12.39
N LEU A 147 5.04 -0.63 -11.13
CA LEU A 147 5.88 -0.94 -9.98
C LEU A 147 6.10 -2.46 -9.82
N LEU A 148 5.07 -3.26 -10.02
CA LEU A 148 5.20 -4.72 -10.00
C LEU A 148 6.12 -5.22 -11.12
N CYS A 149 6.00 -4.66 -12.31
CA CYS A 149 6.88 -4.96 -13.44
C CYS A 149 8.33 -4.58 -13.12
N LEU A 150 8.57 -3.37 -12.59
CA LEU A 150 9.88 -2.91 -12.15
C LEU A 150 10.48 -3.87 -11.11
N THR A 151 9.69 -4.23 -10.09
CA THR A 151 10.12 -5.16 -9.05
C THR A 151 10.52 -6.52 -9.63
N TYR A 152 9.75 -7.03 -10.59
CA TYR A 152 10.06 -8.27 -11.29
C TYR A 152 11.36 -8.17 -12.11
N LEU A 153 11.58 -7.07 -12.81
CA LEU A 153 12.81 -6.84 -13.57
C LEU A 153 14.04 -6.76 -12.65
N LEU A 154 13.93 -6.07 -11.52
CA LEU A 154 14.98 -6.00 -10.51
C LEU A 154 15.26 -7.38 -9.90
N TYR A 155 14.24 -8.17 -9.61
CA TYR A 155 14.38 -9.56 -9.16
C TYR A 155 15.14 -10.40 -10.20
N ARG A 156 14.74 -10.36 -11.47
CA ARG A 156 15.42 -11.07 -12.56
C ARG A 156 16.88 -10.66 -12.69
N ARG A 157 17.16 -9.36 -12.59
CA ARG A 157 18.54 -8.84 -12.64
C ARG A 157 19.40 -9.39 -11.49
N LYS A 158 18.84 -9.48 -10.28
CA LYS A 158 19.55 -10.06 -9.14
C LYS A 158 19.86 -11.53 -9.37
N GLN A 159 18.88 -12.33 -9.78
CA GLN A 159 19.04 -13.76 -10.09
C GLN A 159 20.13 -14.03 -11.14
N ASN A 160 20.24 -13.17 -12.16
CA ASN A 160 21.25 -13.31 -13.21
C ASN A 160 22.66 -12.95 -12.74
N LYS A 161 22.83 -12.23 -11.64
CA LYS A 161 24.15 -11.90 -11.07
C LYS A 161 24.65 -12.97 -10.08
N GLU A 162 23.76 -13.81 -9.59
CA GLU A 162 24.08 -14.89 -8.63
C GLU A 162 24.41 -16.21 -9.33
N LYS A 163 24.22 -16.28 -10.64
CA LYS A 163 24.65 -17.38 -11.54
C LYS A 163 26.02 -17.08 -12.16
#